data_ff8efcb72fa941d8739f437b0101158d
#
_entry.id   ff8efcb72fa941d8739f437b0101158d
#
_cell.length_a   1.000
_cell.length_b   1.000
_cell.length_c   1.000
_cell.angle_alpha   90.00
_cell.angle_beta   90.00
_cell.angle_gamma   90.00
#
_symmetry.space_group_name_H-M   'P 1'
#
loop_
_entity.id
_entity.type
_entity.pdbx_description
1 polymer ?
#
loop_
_entity_poly.entity_id
_entity_poly.type
_entity_poly.pdbx_seq_one_letter_code
_entity_poly.pdbx_strand_id
1 'polypeptide(L)'
;AAHWMLLETAFASLVSKQSSGLWSSHNDHALLNQSGKAALRGISQEGLFIFHANRASDINQVLQFSAKHQLSSVISGGQEAWIVRDALAEAGVPVVLNALDNLPGSFDGLGARLDNAALLHEAGVTVLFTSGETHNARKLRQVVGNAVANGFPYQAAISAITSVPAAVFGGAPRLIAPGLNADLVIWSGDPLEVDSAADQVIIDGKLDPMTSRQTQLLQRYLPTEVGLGRAYVRP
;
A
#
# COMPACT_ATOMS: atom_id res chain seq x y z
N ALA A 1 -13.61 -14.87 12.61
CA ALA A 1 -13.86 -14.94 14.08
C ALA A 1 -12.58 -15.27 14.85
N ALA A 2 -11.87 -16.38 14.54
CA ALA A 2 -10.70 -16.82 15.33
C ALA A 2 -9.57 -15.77 15.40
N HIS A 3 -9.22 -15.12 14.28
CA HIS A 3 -8.18 -14.10 14.24
C HIS A 3 -8.52 -12.91 15.15
N TRP A 4 -9.78 -12.46 15.16
CA TRP A 4 -10.23 -11.38 16.04
C TRP A 4 -10.13 -11.74 17.51
N MET A 5 -10.50 -12.97 17.88
CA MET A 5 -10.34 -13.46 19.26
C MET A 5 -8.87 -13.46 19.70
N LEU A 6 -7.95 -13.87 18.81
CA LEU A 6 -6.51 -13.85 19.10
C LEU A 6 -5.99 -12.41 19.27
N LEU A 7 -6.37 -11.49 18.37
CA LEU A 7 -6.01 -10.07 18.48
C LEU A 7 -6.55 -9.45 19.77
N GLU A 8 -7.83 -9.64 20.07
CA GLU A 8 -8.44 -9.15 21.31
C GLU A 8 -7.75 -9.73 22.57
N THR A 9 -7.42 -11.01 22.56
CA THR A 9 -6.69 -11.66 23.68
C THR A 9 -5.30 -11.07 23.82
N ALA A 10 -4.58 -10.83 22.70
CA ALA A 10 -3.26 -10.22 22.73
C ALA A 10 -3.31 -8.83 23.34
N PHE A 11 -4.22 -7.96 22.88
CA PHE A 11 -4.37 -6.59 23.39
C PHE A 11 -4.90 -6.53 24.80
N ALA A 12 -5.85 -7.39 25.19
CA ALA A 12 -6.33 -7.50 26.57
C ALA A 12 -5.20 -7.86 27.55
N SER A 13 -4.23 -8.69 27.08
CA SER A 13 -3.06 -9.05 27.88
C SER A 13 -2.10 -7.89 28.20
N LEU A 14 -2.19 -6.77 27.44
CA LEU A 14 -1.40 -5.55 27.69
C LEU A 14 -1.92 -4.75 28.87
N VAL A 15 -3.23 -4.81 29.14
CA VAL A 15 -3.91 -4.05 30.21
C VAL A 15 -3.91 -4.81 31.53
N SER A 16 -3.85 -6.15 31.51
CA SER A 16 -3.86 -6.94 32.72
C SER A 16 -2.62 -6.65 33.58
N LYS A 17 -2.83 -6.01 34.76
CA LYS A 17 -1.79 -5.89 35.79
C LYS A 17 -1.37 -7.29 36.22
N GLN A 18 -0.07 -7.58 36.13
CA GLN A 18 0.47 -8.77 36.77
C GLN A 18 0.08 -8.77 38.25
N SER A 19 -0.71 -9.71 38.65
CA SER A 19 -0.79 -10.05 40.09
C SER A 19 0.58 -10.61 40.47
N SER A 20 1.36 -9.82 41.17
CA SER A 20 2.62 -10.23 41.79
C SER A 20 2.35 -11.17 42.97
N GLY A 21 1.79 -12.35 42.67
CA GLY A 21 1.65 -13.40 43.63
C GLY A 21 2.88 -14.33 43.56
N LEU A 22 3.45 -14.69 44.70
CA LEU A 22 4.59 -15.61 44.86
C LEU A 22 4.37 -17.02 44.25
N TRP A 23 3.20 -17.28 43.71
CA TRP A 23 2.79 -18.52 43.04
C TRP A 23 2.26 -18.22 41.63
N SER A 24 3.06 -17.53 40.78
CA SER A 24 2.74 -17.48 39.36
C SER A 24 3.03 -18.84 38.78
N SER A 25 1.99 -19.68 38.66
CA SER A 25 2.02 -20.82 37.76
C SER A 25 2.43 -20.31 36.40
N HIS A 26 3.45 -20.91 35.80
CA HIS A 26 3.82 -20.67 34.42
C HIS A 26 2.55 -20.81 33.58
N ASN A 27 2.04 -19.68 33.09
CA ASN A 27 0.88 -19.70 32.19
C ASN A 27 1.42 -20.12 30.82
N ASP A 28 1.68 -21.41 30.65
CA ASP A 28 2.14 -22.01 29.38
C ASP A 28 1.18 -21.78 28.21
N HIS A 29 -0.01 -21.22 28.49
CA HIS A 29 -1.04 -20.86 27.50
C HIS A 29 -1.14 -19.37 27.21
N ALA A 30 -0.21 -18.53 27.73
CA ALA A 30 -0.22 -17.10 27.39
C ALA A 30 0.15 -16.91 25.92
N LEU A 31 -0.73 -16.26 25.16
CA LEU A 31 -0.52 -15.97 23.73
C LEU A 31 0.77 -15.18 23.47
N LEU A 32 1.14 -14.29 24.40
CA LEU A 32 2.35 -13.47 24.34
C LEU A 32 3.18 -13.64 25.61
N ASN A 33 4.48 -13.84 25.45
CA ASN A 33 5.45 -13.74 26.53
C ASN A 33 5.73 -12.25 26.90
N GLN A 34 6.53 -11.99 27.91
CA GLN A 34 6.84 -10.62 28.38
C GLN A 34 7.47 -9.74 27.30
N SER A 35 8.41 -10.28 26.52
CA SER A 35 9.04 -9.51 25.43
C SER A 35 8.04 -9.22 24.30
N GLY A 36 7.17 -10.16 23.96
CA GLY A 36 6.08 -9.94 23.00
C GLY A 36 5.08 -8.88 23.46
N LYS A 37 4.71 -8.87 24.75
CA LYS A 37 3.85 -7.82 25.32
C LYS A 37 4.53 -6.46 25.29
N ALA A 38 5.82 -6.38 25.62
CA ALA A 38 6.57 -5.12 25.56
C ALA A 38 6.67 -4.60 24.12
N ALA A 39 6.97 -5.46 23.16
CA ALA A 39 7.01 -5.11 21.74
C ALA A 39 5.65 -4.63 21.23
N LEU A 40 4.56 -5.38 21.50
CA LEU A 40 3.21 -4.99 21.08
C LEU A 40 2.79 -3.66 21.72
N ARG A 41 3.14 -3.42 23.00
CA ARG A 41 2.86 -2.14 23.66
C ARG A 41 3.60 -0.98 23.01
N GLY A 42 4.88 -1.15 22.65
CA GLY A 42 5.65 -0.13 21.94
C GLY A 42 5.04 0.19 20.58
N ILE A 43 4.74 -0.84 19.79
CA ILE A 43 4.13 -0.67 18.47
C ILE A 43 2.73 -0.03 18.56
N SER A 44 1.93 -0.37 19.59
CA SER A 44 0.57 0.18 19.74
C SER A 44 0.57 1.66 20.11
N GLN A 45 1.65 2.21 20.63
CA GLN A 45 1.75 3.63 20.99
C GLN A 45 2.21 4.52 19.83
N GLU A 46 3.13 4.04 19.01
CA GLU A 46 3.81 4.85 17.98
C GLU A 46 3.73 4.23 16.58
N GLY A 47 3.27 2.98 16.47
CA GLY A 47 3.27 2.24 15.22
C GLY A 47 2.02 2.42 14.39
N LEU A 48 2.16 2.12 13.09
CA LEU A 48 1.07 2.07 12.14
C LEU A 48 0.69 0.61 11.88
N PHE A 49 -0.59 0.28 12.05
CA PHE A 49 -1.13 -1.05 11.82
C PHE A 49 -1.75 -1.15 10.43
N ILE A 50 -1.29 -2.10 9.64
CA ILE A 50 -1.86 -2.38 8.32
C ILE A 50 -2.73 -3.61 8.44
N PHE A 51 -4.04 -3.44 8.21
CA PHE A 51 -5.01 -4.52 8.22
C PHE A 51 -5.40 -4.88 6.79
N HIS A 52 -5.25 -6.14 6.44
CA HIS A 52 -5.76 -6.64 5.16
C HIS A 52 -7.22 -7.05 5.30
N ALA A 53 -8.12 -6.28 4.68
CA ALA A 53 -9.56 -6.49 4.74
C ALA A 53 -10.22 -6.04 3.44
N ASN A 54 -11.06 -6.91 2.86
CA ASN A 54 -11.80 -6.64 1.63
C ASN A 54 -13.28 -6.40 1.87
N ARG A 55 -13.91 -7.16 2.78
CA ARG A 55 -15.34 -7.05 3.08
C ARG A 55 -15.65 -5.82 3.92
N ALA A 56 -16.76 -5.19 3.64
CA ALA A 56 -17.28 -4.07 4.44
C ALA A 56 -17.45 -4.44 5.93
N SER A 57 -17.89 -5.67 6.25
CA SER A 57 -18.01 -6.16 7.62
C SER A 57 -16.68 -6.23 8.36
N ASP A 58 -15.63 -6.71 7.68
CA ASP A 58 -14.30 -6.84 8.27
C ASP A 58 -13.64 -5.48 8.45
N ILE A 59 -13.84 -4.56 7.49
CA ILE A 59 -13.39 -3.16 7.61
C ILE A 59 -14.03 -2.51 8.82
N ASN A 60 -15.35 -2.66 9.03
CA ASN A 60 -16.02 -2.16 10.22
C ASN A 60 -15.44 -2.73 11.52
N GLN A 61 -15.09 -4.01 11.54
CA GLN A 61 -14.43 -4.62 12.70
C GLN A 61 -13.04 -4.01 12.94
N VAL A 62 -12.27 -3.75 11.88
CA VAL A 62 -10.98 -3.04 12.01
C VAL A 62 -11.19 -1.65 12.60
N LEU A 63 -12.17 -0.88 12.11
CA LEU A 63 -12.47 0.46 12.63
C LEU A 63 -12.82 0.42 14.11
N GLN A 64 -13.71 -0.49 14.53
CA GLN A 64 -14.07 -0.66 15.94
C GLN A 64 -12.89 -1.07 16.82
N PHE A 65 -12.07 -2.02 16.34
CA PHE A 65 -10.88 -2.48 17.04
C PHE A 65 -9.85 -1.35 17.18
N SER A 66 -9.60 -0.62 16.11
CA SER A 66 -8.64 0.50 16.11
C SER A 66 -9.08 1.63 17.04
N ALA A 67 -10.37 1.98 17.02
CA ALA A 67 -10.93 2.98 17.93
C ALA A 67 -10.83 2.53 19.41
N LYS A 68 -11.18 1.27 19.70
CA LYS A 68 -11.11 0.69 21.05
C LYS A 68 -9.70 0.71 21.62
N HIS A 69 -8.70 0.43 20.80
CA HIS A 69 -7.30 0.32 21.21
C HIS A 69 -6.47 1.55 20.86
N GLN A 70 -7.10 2.62 20.32
CA GLN A 70 -6.46 3.89 19.92
C GLN A 70 -5.28 3.67 18.95
N LEU A 71 -5.47 2.83 17.95
CA LEU A 71 -4.44 2.47 16.98
C LEU A 71 -4.48 3.36 15.75
N SER A 72 -3.32 3.77 15.28
CA SER A 72 -3.16 4.29 13.92
C SER A 72 -3.24 3.14 12.94
N SER A 73 -4.19 3.18 12.01
CA SER A 73 -4.53 2.06 11.13
C SER A 73 -4.60 2.46 9.67
N VAL A 74 -4.28 1.51 8.80
CA VAL A 74 -4.46 1.58 7.35
C VAL A 74 -5.14 0.30 6.90
N ILE A 75 -6.13 0.41 6.02
CA ILE A 75 -6.73 -0.75 5.35
C ILE A 75 -5.93 -1.05 4.07
N SER A 76 -5.55 -2.30 3.87
CA SER A 76 -4.98 -2.82 2.63
C SER A 76 -5.98 -3.78 1.98
N GLY A 77 -6.26 -3.62 0.71
CA GLY A 77 -7.28 -4.36 -0.03
C GLY A 77 -8.52 -3.50 -0.28
N GLY A 78 -9.51 -3.54 0.62
CA GLY A 78 -10.64 -2.60 0.59
C GLY A 78 -11.56 -2.72 -0.63
N GLN A 79 -11.78 -3.92 -1.19
CA GLN A 79 -12.64 -4.10 -2.37
C GLN A 79 -14.08 -3.62 -2.14
N GLU A 80 -14.59 -3.71 -0.91
CA GLU A 80 -15.91 -3.22 -0.50
C GLU A 80 -15.84 -1.96 0.37
N ALA A 81 -14.70 -1.25 0.40
CA ALA A 81 -14.51 -0.07 1.25
C ALA A 81 -15.50 1.06 0.92
N TRP A 82 -15.96 1.17 -0.34
CA TRP A 82 -16.96 2.14 -0.76
C TRP A 82 -18.28 2.04 0.01
N ILE A 83 -18.66 0.83 0.51
CA ILE A 83 -19.87 0.60 1.29
C ILE A 83 -19.80 1.31 2.65
N VAL A 84 -18.60 1.39 3.22
CA VAL A 84 -18.33 1.95 4.56
C VAL A 84 -17.49 3.24 4.50
N ARG A 85 -17.49 3.91 3.35
CA ARG A 85 -16.66 5.09 3.07
C ARG A 85 -16.84 6.21 4.09
N ASP A 86 -18.07 6.45 4.54
CA ASP A 86 -18.37 7.52 5.49
C ASP A 86 -17.72 7.23 6.87
N ALA A 87 -17.77 5.98 7.32
CA ALA A 87 -17.12 5.55 8.56
C ALA A 87 -15.58 5.59 8.44
N LEU A 88 -15.02 5.26 7.27
CA LEU A 88 -13.59 5.38 7.01
C LEU A 88 -13.13 6.84 7.02
N ALA A 89 -13.91 7.74 6.42
CA ALA A 89 -13.64 9.17 6.40
C ALA A 89 -13.71 9.78 7.82
N GLU A 90 -14.76 9.45 8.59
CA GLU A 90 -14.93 9.89 9.98
C GLU A 90 -13.77 9.40 10.87
N ALA A 91 -13.34 8.16 10.70
CA ALA A 91 -12.22 7.58 11.44
C ALA A 91 -10.85 8.08 10.96
N GLY A 92 -10.77 8.76 9.81
CA GLY A 92 -9.50 9.20 9.20
C GLY A 92 -8.58 8.04 8.79
N VAL A 93 -9.14 6.85 8.49
CA VAL A 93 -8.36 5.65 8.19
C VAL A 93 -8.09 5.57 6.69
N PRO A 94 -6.81 5.63 6.25
CA PRO A 94 -6.44 5.52 4.85
C PRO A 94 -6.70 4.12 4.28
N VAL A 95 -6.93 4.06 2.97
CA VAL A 95 -7.16 2.80 2.25
C VAL A 95 -6.15 2.65 1.11
N VAL A 96 -5.44 1.52 1.08
CA VAL A 96 -4.51 1.14 0.01
C VAL A 96 -5.22 0.18 -0.93
N LEU A 97 -5.51 0.62 -2.14
CA LEU A 97 -6.27 -0.12 -3.14
C LEU A 97 -5.38 -0.69 -4.24
N ASN A 98 -5.77 -1.85 -4.76
CA ASN A 98 -5.41 -2.25 -6.12
C ASN A 98 -6.64 -2.02 -7.02
N ALA A 99 -6.62 -0.97 -7.84
CA ALA A 99 -7.77 -0.62 -8.68
C ALA A 99 -8.05 -1.66 -9.79
N LEU A 100 -7.17 -2.63 -10.00
CA LEU A 100 -7.42 -3.76 -10.90
C LEU A 100 -8.21 -4.89 -10.23
N ASP A 101 -8.30 -4.89 -8.88
CA ASP A 101 -9.14 -5.83 -8.12
C ASP A 101 -10.57 -5.32 -8.02
N ASN A 102 -11.15 -4.99 -9.17
CA ASN A 102 -12.42 -4.28 -9.32
C ASN A 102 -13.59 -5.17 -9.78
N LEU A 103 -13.36 -6.46 -9.86
CA LEU A 103 -14.36 -7.48 -10.17
C LEU A 103 -14.44 -8.51 -9.04
N PRO A 104 -15.62 -9.11 -8.80
CA PRO A 104 -15.79 -10.15 -7.81
C PRO A 104 -14.92 -11.37 -8.14
N GLY A 105 -13.75 -11.48 -7.52
CA GLY A 105 -12.81 -12.59 -7.68
C GLY A 105 -12.92 -13.65 -6.59
N SER A 106 -13.57 -13.31 -5.48
CA SER A 106 -13.74 -14.18 -4.31
C SER A 106 -14.99 -13.77 -3.52
N PHE A 107 -15.38 -14.61 -2.55
CA PHE A 107 -16.46 -14.25 -1.61
C PHE A 107 -16.12 -13.05 -0.70
N ASP A 108 -14.87 -12.65 -0.63
CA ASP A 108 -14.44 -11.51 0.19
C ASP A 108 -14.53 -10.18 -0.56
N GLY A 109 -14.84 -10.19 -1.85
CA GLY A 109 -14.94 -9.02 -2.70
C GLY A 109 -16.16 -9.05 -3.62
N LEU A 110 -17.29 -9.59 -3.17
CA LEU A 110 -18.51 -9.65 -3.98
C LEU A 110 -19.02 -8.27 -4.40
N GLY A 111 -18.80 -7.26 -3.57
CA GLY A 111 -19.14 -5.86 -3.86
C GLY A 111 -18.02 -5.07 -4.54
N ALA A 112 -17.01 -5.71 -5.12
CA ALA A 112 -15.95 -5.03 -5.85
C ALA A 112 -16.51 -4.18 -7.00
N ARG A 113 -15.96 -2.95 -7.19
CA ARG A 113 -16.42 -1.96 -8.17
C ARG A 113 -15.25 -1.26 -8.82
N LEU A 114 -15.46 -0.84 -10.08
CA LEU A 114 -14.50 -0.05 -10.85
C LEU A 114 -14.27 1.34 -10.26
N ASP A 115 -15.31 1.97 -9.72
CA ASP A 115 -15.33 3.32 -9.19
C ASP A 115 -15.11 3.40 -7.66
N ASN A 116 -14.69 2.31 -7.02
CA ASN A 116 -14.44 2.26 -5.57
C ASN A 116 -13.51 3.40 -5.11
N ALA A 117 -12.40 3.63 -5.81
CA ALA A 117 -11.45 4.69 -5.47
C ALA A 117 -12.10 6.10 -5.54
N ALA A 118 -12.90 6.35 -6.58
CA ALA A 118 -13.61 7.63 -6.75
C ALA A 118 -14.59 7.88 -5.60
N LEU A 119 -15.41 6.88 -5.25
CA LEU A 119 -16.39 6.97 -4.16
C LEU A 119 -15.73 7.20 -2.79
N LEU A 120 -14.57 6.58 -2.54
CA LEU A 120 -13.80 6.81 -1.33
C LEU A 120 -13.26 8.24 -1.27
N HIS A 121 -12.71 8.73 -2.38
CA HIS A 121 -12.20 10.09 -2.46
C HIS A 121 -13.30 11.14 -2.27
N GLU A 122 -14.47 10.95 -2.90
CA GLU A 122 -15.63 11.82 -2.74
C GLU A 122 -16.10 11.91 -1.28
N ALA A 123 -15.99 10.82 -0.54
CA ALA A 123 -16.31 10.80 0.89
C ALA A 123 -15.19 11.39 1.78
N GLY A 124 -14.04 11.79 1.21
CA GLY A 124 -12.92 12.35 1.96
C GLY A 124 -11.94 11.32 2.52
N VAL A 125 -12.03 10.06 2.11
CA VAL A 125 -11.07 9.01 2.51
C VAL A 125 -9.74 9.22 1.80
N THR A 126 -8.64 9.12 2.56
CA THR A 126 -7.28 9.12 1.99
C THR A 126 -7.04 7.80 1.25
N VAL A 127 -6.88 7.87 -0.07
CA VAL A 127 -6.65 6.72 -0.94
C VAL A 127 -5.20 6.65 -1.37
N LEU A 128 -4.63 5.45 -1.29
CA LEU A 128 -3.32 5.09 -1.83
C LEU A 128 -3.49 3.90 -2.79
N PHE A 129 -2.49 3.67 -3.64
CA PHE A 129 -2.53 2.55 -4.58
C PHE A 129 -1.36 1.59 -4.40
N THR A 130 -1.64 0.32 -4.69
CA THR A 130 -0.65 -0.76 -4.77
C THR A 130 -0.86 -1.57 -6.04
N SER A 131 0.21 -2.19 -6.53
CA SER A 131 0.14 -3.20 -7.60
C SER A 131 -0.04 -4.62 -7.06
N GLY A 132 -0.20 -4.77 -5.75
CA GLY A 132 -0.35 -6.03 -5.04
C GLY A 132 0.98 -6.75 -4.79
N GLU A 133 1.78 -6.94 -5.83
CA GLU A 133 3.00 -7.75 -5.80
C GLU A 133 4.24 -6.93 -6.17
N THR A 134 5.36 -7.15 -5.50
CA THR A 134 6.61 -6.41 -5.73
C THR A 134 7.14 -6.53 -7.16
N HIS A 135 7.01 -7.69 -7.79
CA HIS A 135 7.40 -7.90 -9.19
C HIS A 135 6.51 -7.15 -10.18
N ASN A 136 5.34 -6.70 -9.75
CA ASN A 136 4.39 -5.90 -10.51
C ASN A 136 4.49 -4.39 -10.22
N ALA A 137 5.45 -3.93 -9.42
CA ALA A 137 5.59 -2.51 -9.04
C ALA A 137 5.60 -1.57 -10.26
N ARG A 138 6.19 -1.99 -11.39
CA ARG A 138 6.17 -1.25 -12.66
C ARG A 138 4.77 -0.98 -13.22
N LYS A 139 3.76 -1.76 -12.81
CA LYS A 139 2.36 -1.62 -13.24
C LYS A 139 1.57 -0.62 -12.40
N LEU A 140 2.16 -0.06 -11.33
CA LEU A 140 1.45 0.86 -10.44
C LEU A 140 0.81 2.02 -11.21
N ARG A 141 1.48 2.56 -12.22
CA ARG A 141 0.94 3.62 -13.08
C ARG A 141 -0.37 3.21 -13.77
N GLN A 142 -0.42 1.98 -14.29
CA GLN A 142 -1.61 1.43 -14.94
C GLN A 142 -2.75 1.21 -13.95
N VAL A 143 -2.43 0.76 -12.72
CA VAL A 143 -3.42 0.63 -11.64
C VAL A 143 -4.08 1.98 -11.37
N VAL A 144 -3.27 3.03 -11.27
CA VAL A 144 -3.75 4.39 -10.98
C VAL A 144 -4.50 4.97 -12.19
N GLY A 145 -3.99 4.79 -13.41
CA GLY A 145 -4.67 5.19 -14.63
C GLY A 145 -6.05 4.55 -14.79
N ASN A 146 -6.19 3.27 -14.38
CA ASN A 146 -7.48 2.59 -14.33
C ASN A 146 -8.46 3.25 -13.34
N ALA A 147 -7.97 3.68 -12.16
CA ALA A 147 -8.80 4.41 -11.20
C ALA A 147 -9.26 5.77 -11.78
N VAL A 148 -8.37 6.50 -12.47
CA VAL A 148 -8.71 7.77 -13.14
C VAL A 148 -9.75 7.56 -14.24
N ALA A 149 -9.60 6.53 -15.06
CA ALA A 149 -10.60 6.17 -16.08
C ALA A 149 -11.98 5.85 -15.49
N ASN A 150 -12.06 5.51 -14.19
CA ASN A 150 -13.29 5.23 -13.47
C ASN A 150 -13.67 6.34 -12.46
N GLY A 151 -13.25 7.58 -12.71
CA GLY A 151 -13.73 8.76 -12.00
C GLY A 151 -12.84 9.27 -10.85
N PHE A 152 -11.71 8.63 -10.57
CA PHE A 152 -10.78 9.15 -9.57
C PHE A 152 -10.07 10.40 -10.10
N PRO A 153 -10.02 11.53 -9.36
CA PRO A 153 -9.45 12.77 -9.87
C PRO A 153 -7.94 12.63 -10.20
N TYR A 154 -7.53 13.10 -11.36
CA TYR A 154 -6.15 12.97 -11.85
C TYR A 154 -5.10 13.51 -10.87
N GLN A 155 -5.31 14.72 -10.31
CA GLN A 155 -4.36 15.31 -9.36
C GLN A 155 -4.26 14.51 -8.08
N ALA A 156 -5.40 13.98 -7.59
CA ALA A 156 -5.41 13.08 -6.44
C ALA A 156 -4.69 11.76 -6.77
N ALA A 157 -4.80 11.27 -8.00
CA ALA A 157 -4.14 10.06 -8.46
C ALA A 157 -2.61 10.18 -8.41
N ILE A 158 -2.05 11.27 -8.92
CA ILE A 158 -0.62 11.55 -8.82
C ILE A 158 -0.19 11.66 -7.35
N SER A 159 -0.94 12.38 -6.53
CA SER A 159 -0.65 12.51 -5.10
C SER A 159 -0.70 11.17 -4.36
N ALA A 160 -1.66 10.30 -4.73
CA ALA A 160 -1.87 8.99 -4.11
C ALA A 160 -0.71 7.98 -4.32
N ILE A 161 0.19 8.26 -5.26
CA ILE A 161 1.42 7.45 -5.51
C ILE A 161 2.72 8.21 -5.24
N THR A 162 2.64 9.46 -4.79
CA THR A 162 3.83 10.30 -4.50
C THR A 162 3.81 10.84 -3.07
N SER A 163 3.09 11.92 -2.82
CA SER A 163 3.10 12.63 -1.53
C SER A 163 2.27 11.94 -0.45
N VAL A 164 1.13 11.36 -0.79
CA VAL A 164 0.24 10.70 0.18
C VAL A 164 0.89 9.50 0.85
N PRO A 165 1.57 8.56 0.13
CA PRO A 165 2.31 7.47 0.78
C PRO A 165 3.39 7.97 1.74
N ALA A 166 4.12 9.01 1.39
CA ALA A 166 5.12 9.60 2.27
C ALA A 166 4.48 10.17 3.55
N ALA A 167 3.34 10.83 3.44
CA ALA A 167 2.62 11.38 4.59
C ALA A 167 2.05 10.26 5.51
N VAL A 168 1.47 9.22 4.92
CA VAL A 168 0.84 8.12 5.68
C VAL A 168 1.86 7.22 6.37
N PHE A 169 2.98 6.92 5.70
CA PHE A 169 4.01 6.00 6.21
C PHE A 169 5.21 6.71 6.86
N GLY A 170 5.13 8.03 7.10
CA GLY A 170 6.16 8.77 7.81
C GLY A 170 7.43 9.06 7.00
N GLY A 171 7.32 9.13 5.68
CA GLY A 171 8.43 9.48 4.79
C GLY A 171 8.66 10.99 4.66
N ALA A 172 9.82 11.37 4.08
CA ALA A 172 10.07 12.75 3.69
C ALA A 172 9.04 13.22 2.63
N PRO A 173 8.65 14.51 2.62
CA PRO A 173 7.72 15.03 1.62
C PRO A 173 8.19 14.75 0.19
N ARG A 174 7.31 14.23 -0.64
CA ARG A 174 7.55 13.91 -2.06
C ARG A 174 6.78 14.87 -2.95
N LEU A 175 7.28 16.11 -3.03
CA LEU A 175 6.72 17.22 -3.77
C LEU A 175 7.82 17.91 -4.56
N ILE A 176 7.45 18.58 -5.66
CA ILE A 176 8.36 19.45 -6.40
C ILE A 176 8.29 20.84 -5.75
N ALA A 177 9.22 21.11 -4.83
CA ALA A 177 9.32 22.39 -4.14
C ALA A 177 10.78 22.72 -3.78
N PRO A 178 11.15 24.00 -3.69
CA PRO A 178 12.49 24.40 -3.26
C PRO A 178 12.83 23.86 -1.87
N GLY A 179 14.05 23.33 -1.71
CA GLY A 179 14.54 22.79 -0.45
C GLY A 179 14.17 21.33 -0.17
N LEU A 180 13.41 20.68 -1.04
CA LEU A 180 13.15 19.25 -0.97
C LEU A 180 14.12 18.45 -1.84
N ASN A 181 14.24 17.14 -1.53
CA ASN A 181 15.06 16.22 -2.33
C ASN A 181 14.56 16.19 -3.79
N ALA A 182 15.50 16.28 -4.72
CA ALA A 182 15.22 16.20 -6.14
C ALA A 182 15.20 14.73 -6.60
N ASP A 183 14.14 14.02 -6.23
CA ASP A 183 13.80 12.68 -6.75
C ASP A 183 12.69 12.86 -7.78
N LEU A 184 13.05 12.91 -9.07
CA LEU A 184 12.18 13.33 -10.14
C LEU A 184 12.20 12.33 -11.30
N VAL A 185 11.09 12.22 -12.01
CA VAL A 185 11.01 11.46 -13.26
C VAL A 185 10.45 12.39 -14.34
N ILE A 186 11.15 12.48 -15.47
CA ILE A 186 10.70 13.18 -16.67
C ILE A 186 10.09 12.12 -17.60
N TRP A 187 8.84 12.35 -17.99
CA TRP A 187 8.06 11.45 -18.82
C TRP A 187 7.90 12.00 -20.23
N SER A 188 7.85 11.10 -21.24
CA SER A 188 7.58 11.45 -22.63
C SER A 188 6.14 11.94 -22.88
N GLY A 189 5.24 11.66 -21.95
CA GLY A 189 3.82 12.02 -21.99
C GLY A 189 3.18 11.90 -20.61
N ASP A 190 1.89 11.59 -20.54
CA ASP A 190 1.18 11.38 -19.28
C ASP A 190 1.74 10.16 -18.55
N PRO A 191 2.23 10.30 -17.29
CA PRO A 191 2.78 9.17 -16.54
C PRO A 191 1.78 8.03 -16.28
N LEU A 192 0.48 8.29 -16.31
CA LEU A 192 -0.56 7.28 -16.09
C LEU A 192 -0.95 6.52 -17.36
N GLU A 193 -0.55 7.02 -18.53
CA GLU A 193 -0.80 6.35 -19.80
C GLU A 193 0.26 5.27 -20.10
N VAL A 194 -0.20 4.21 -20.79
CA VAL A 194 0.63 3.01 -21.05
C VAL A 194 1.75 3.29 -22.05
N ASP A 195 1.51 4.18 -23.00
CA ASP A 195 2.44 4.53 -24.08
C ASP A 195 3.53 5.52 -23.64
N SER A 196 3.40 6.11 -22.45
CA SER A 196 4.41 6.98 -21.88
C SER A 196 5.61 6.21 -21.30
N ALA A 197 6.80 6.72 -21.56
CA ALA A 197 8.06 6.22 -21.03
C ALA A 197 8.73 7.24 -20.10
N ALA A 198 9.52 6.76 -19.15
CA ALA A 198 10.42 7.61 -18.39
C ALA A 198 11.63 7.96 -19.25
N ASP A 199 11.76 9.23 -19.64
CA ASP A 199 12.90 9.71 -20.44
C ASP A 199 14.13 9.92 -19.57
N GLN A 200 13.93 10.46 -18.36
CA GLN A 200 15.01 10.70 -17.40
C GLN A 200 14.52 10.41 -15.98
N VAL A 201 15.42 9.88 -15.16
CA VAL A 201 15.23 9.69 -13.71
C VAL A 201 16.33 10.46 -12.99
N ILE A 202 15.95 11.20 -11.97
CA ILE A 202 16.86 11.97 -11.11
C ILE A 202 16.66 11.47 -9.69
N ILE A 203 17.75 11.07 -9.03
CA ILE A 203 17.77 10.60 -7.64
C ILE A 203 18.78 11.45 -6.87
N ASP A 204 18.35 12.05 -5.77
CA ASP A 204 19.17 12.98 -4.99
C ASP A 204 19.84 14.08 -5.86
N GLY A 205 19.09 14.61 -6.84
CA GLY A 205 19.59 15.64 -7.75
C GLY A 205 20.59 15.17 -8.80
N LYS A 206 20.83 13.86 -8.93
CA LYS A 206 21.74 13.27 -9.91
C LYS A 206 20.98 12.46 -10.94
N LEU A 207 21.35 12.61 -12.21
CA LEU A 207 20.79 11.81 -13.29
C LEU A 207 21.16 10.33 -13.10
N ASP A 208 20.15 9.46 -13.07
CA ASP A 208 20.34 8.03 -13.11
C ASP A 208 20.67 7.59 -14.56
N PRO A 209 21.68 6.73 -14.79
CA PRO A 209 22.03 6.27 -16.12
C PRO A 209 20.98 5.37 -16.75
N MET A 210 19.93 4.99 -16.02
CA MET A 210 18.79 4.16 -16.44
C MET A 210 19.21 2.82 -17.05
N THR A 211 20.39 2.30 -16.64
CA THR A 211 20.90 1.01 -17.11
C THR A 211 20.32 -0.11 -16.27
N SER A 212 19.66 -1.04 -16.91
CA SER A 212 19.16 -2.27 -16.31
C SER A 212 19.89 -3.48 -16.86
N ARG A 213 19.76 -4.63 -16.18
CA ARG A 213 20.25 -5.88 -16.73
C ARG A 213 19.68 -6.18 -18.12
N GLN A 214 18.40 -5.84 -18.35
CA GLN A 214 17.75 -6.01 -19.64
C GLN A 214 18.37 -5.13 -20.72
N THR A 215 18.66 -3.86 -20.42
CA THR A 215 19.30 -2.95 -21.38
C THR A 215 20.74 -3.38 -21.67
N GLN A 216 21.48 -3.86 -20.66
CA GLN A 216 22.82 -4.40 -20.84
C GLN A 216 22.82 -5.68 -21.71
N LEU A 217 21.85 -6.58 -21.47
CA LEU A 217 21.68 -7.78 -22.31
C LEU A 217 21.26 -7.41 -23.73
N LEU A 218 20.35 -6.45 -23.87
CA LEU A 218 19.95 -5.95 -25.18
C LEU A 218 21.16 -5.42 -25.95
N GLN A 219 21.97 -4.54 -25.35
CA GLN A 219 23.19 -3.99 -25.95
C GLN A 219 24.20 -5.09 -26.30
N ARG A 220 24.34 -6.10 -25.46
CA ARG A 220 25.26 -7.22 -25.70
C ARG A 220 24.88 -8.08 -26.88
N TYR A 221 23.58 -8.27 -27.12
CA TYR A 221 23.06 -9.18 -28.14
C TYR A 221 22.44 -8.47 -29.35
N LEU A 222 22.36 -7.14 -29.34
CA LEU A 222 22.00 -6.38 -30.53
C LEU A 222 23.12 -6.48 -31.57
N PRO A 223 22.80 -6.82 -32.82
CA PRO A 223 23.76 -6.77 -33.93
C PRO A 223 24.28 -5.32 -34.06
N THR A 224 25.60 -5.14 -34.01
CA THR A 224 26.24 -3.83 -34.15
C THR A 224 26.32 -3.37 -35.60
N GLU A 225 26.05 -4.24 -36.57
CA GLU A 225 26.11 -3.95 -38.02
C GLU A 225 24.79 -4.33 -38.70
N VAL A 226 24.33 -3.43 -39.59
CA VAL A 226 23.11 -3.66 -40.37
C VAL A 226 23.43 -4.78 -41.39
N GLY A 227 22.70 -5.91 -41.29
CA GLY A 227 22.84 -7.05 -42.21
C GLY A 227 23.51 -8.28 -41.59
N LEU A 228 24.05 -8.22 -40.37
CA LEU A 228 24.44 -9.41 -39.65
C LEU A 228 23.19 -10.15 -39.13
N GLY A 229 23.17 -11.46 -39.37
CA GLY A 229 22.14 -12.33 -38.82
C GLY A 229 22.13 -12.29 -37.29
N ARG A 230 21.04 -12.74 -36.70
CA ARG A 230 20.92 -12.86 -35.24
C ARG A 230 22.13 -13.57 -34.68
N ALA A 231 22.70 -13.06 -33.59
CA ALA A 231 23.82 -13.68 -32.87
C ALA A 231 23.49 -15.13 -32.38
N TYR A 232 22.22 -15.48 -32.39
CA TYR A 232 21.74 -16.82 -32.10
C TYR A 232 21.50 -17.58 -33.44
N VAL A 233 22.40 -18.51 -33.71
CA VAL A 233 22.21 -19.50 -34.80
C VAL A 233 21.60 -20.74 -34.12
N ARG A 234 20.44 -21.18 -34.59
CA ARG A 234 19.89 -22.48 -34.19
C ARG A 234 20.94 -23.57 -34.47
N PRO A 235 21.22 -24.47 -33.48
CA PRO A 235 22.06 -25.64 -33.71
C PRO A 235 21.45 -26.55 -34.74
#